data_7e547b33189942861eb20222506a1629
#
_entry.id   7e547b33189942861eb20222506a1629
#
_cell.length_a   1.000
_cell.length_b   1.000
_cell.length_c   1.000
_cell.angle_alpha   90.00
_cell.angle_beta   90.00
_cell.angle_gamma   90.00
#
_symmetry.space_group_name_H-M   'P 1'
#
loop_
_entity.id
_entity.type
_entity.pdbx_description
1 polymer ?
#
loop_
_entity_poly.entity_id
_entity_poly.type
_entity_poly.pdbx_seq_one_letter_code
_entity_poly.pdbx_strand_id
1 'polypeptide(L)'
;MEFQPFQKIPRLSRDCVITEKLDGTNASIYIGENGSFLTGSRTRWITPEDDNYGFARWAHDHREELMLLGHGHHFGERWGAGVQRGYGLKEKRFSLFNTHRWSDATVRPACCHVVPVLATGQFSSVMAEGVIETLREVGSHAAPGFMDPEGIIIFHEASKTLFKKTVKGDEEGKHQEGQVVIPKPLRQPRDPSKGGRRIEQLPFAGEDRRRKAA
;
A
#
# COMPACT_ATOMS: atom_id res chain seq x y z
N MET A 1 26.43 -21.97 10.61
CA MET A 1 25.06 -21.39 10.53
C MET A 1 25.15 -19.94 10.95
N GLU A 2 24.78 -19.01 10.07
CA GLU A 2 24.87 -17.58 10.33
C GLU A 2 23.70 -17.16 11.23
N PHE A 3 23.96 -16.34 12.26
CA PHE A 3 22.91 -15.84 13.16
C PHE A 3 21.97 -14.90 12.40
N GLN A 4 20.65 -15.16 12.47
CA GLN A 4 19.63 -14.28 11.90
C GLN A 4 18.99 -13.46 13.02
N PRO A 5 19.18 -12.13 13.04
CA PRO A 5 18.59 -11.28 14.07
C PRO A 5 17.07 -11.20 13.89
N PHE A 6 16.36 -11.17 15.01
CA PHE A 6 14.92 -10.91 15.01
C PHE A 6 14.64 -9.46 14.61
N GLN A 7 13.75 -9.27 13.65
CA GLN A 7 13.42 -7.94 13.15
C GLN A 7 12.71 -7.10 14.23
N LYS A 8 13.07 -5.82 14.31
CA LYS A 8 12.42 -4.87 15.22
C LYS A 8 10.97 -4.65 14.81
N ILE A 9 10.04 -4.88 15.74
CA ILE A 9 8.61 -4.61 15.53
C ILE A 9 8.36 -3.10 15.72
N PRO A 10 7.89 -2.37 14.69
CA PRO A 10 7.58 -0.95 14.83
C PRO A 10 6.33 -0.74 15.68
N ARG A 11 6.28 0.39 16.39
CA ARG A 11 5.08 0.78 17.16
C ARG A 11 4.05 1.36 16.18
N LEU A 12 2.78 0.95 16.33
CA LEU A 12 1.68 1.39 15.46
C LEU A 12 1.38 2.89 15.62
N SER A 13 1.34 3.39 16.87
CA SER A 13 1.09 4.81 17.15
C SER A 13 2.37 5.63 16.94
N ARG A 14 2.68 5.94 15.69
CA ARG A 14 3.80 6.74 15.21
C ARG A 14 3.34 7.62 14.07
N ASP A 15 4.17 8.58 13.68
CA ASP A 15 3.85 9.55 12.65
C ASP A 15 3.52 8.88 11.32
N CYS A 16 2.53 9.43 10.66
CA CYS A 16 2.08 9.02 9.35
C CYS A 16 1.73 10.22 8.49
N VAL A 17 1.75 10.00 7.18
CA VAL A 17 1.22 10.92 6.18
C VAL A 17 0.05 10.24 5.50
N ILE A 18 -1.11 10.90 5.48
CA ILE A 18 -2.32 10.42 4.80
C ILE A 18 -2.51 11.25 3.54
N THR A 19 -2.56 10.57 2.39
CA THR A 19 -2.78 11.18 1.08
C THR A 19 -4.06 10.67 0.46
N GLU A 20 -4.64 11.44 -0.47
CA GLU A 20 -5.74 10.94 -1.29
C GLU A 20 -5.26 9.78 -2.17
N LYS A 21 -6.02 8.69 -2.18
CA LYS A 21 -5.83 7.58 -3.10
C LYS A 21 -6.53 7.88 -4.41
N LEU A 22 -5.73 8.17 -5.44
CA LEU A 22 -6.25 8.40 -6.78
C LEU A 22 -6.55 7.08 -7.48
N ASP A 23 -7.70 7.00 -8.13
CA ASP A 23 -8.11 5.85 -8.95
C ASP A 23 -7.66 6.06 -10.40
N GLY A 24 -6.51 5.53 -10.69
CA GLY A 24 -5.88 5.61 -11.99
C GLY A 24 -5.12 4.33 -12.33
N THR A 25 -3.93 4.49 -12.84
CA THR A 25 -2.98 3.40 -13.08
C THR A 25 -1.60 3.81 -12.61
N ASN A 26 -0.93 2.89 -11.91
CA ASN A 26 0.44 3.13 -11.48
C ASN A 26 1.34 3.44 -12.68
N ALA A 27 2.12 4.48 -12.56
CA ALA A 27 3.05 4.94 -13.55
C ALA A 27 4.38 5.33 -12.89
N SER A 28 5.47 5.14 -13.58
CA SER A 28 6.78 5.48 -13.05
C SER A 28 7.73 5.97 -14.13
N ILE A 29 8.68 6.80 -13.71
CA ILE A 29 9.76 7.33 -14.54
C ILE A 29 11.07 6.95 -13.85
N TYR A 30 11.97 6.34 -14.59
CA TYR A 30 13.33 6.07 -14.16
C TYR A 30 14.31 6.92 -14.96
N ILE A 31 15.19 7.63 -14.25
CA ILE A 31 16.24 8.46 -14.83
C ILE A 31 17.57 7.94 -14.32
N GLY A 32 18.36 7.37 -15.21
CA GLY A 32 19.70 6.86 -14.87
C GLY A 32 20.75 7.95 -14.86
N GLU A 33 21.85 7.72 -14.15
CA GLU A 33 23.01 8.62 -14.10
C GLU A 33 23.64 8.86 -15.49
N ASN A 34 23.52 7.89 -16.38
CA ASN A 34 23.94 7.97 -17.77
C ASN A 34 22.95 8.71 -18.68
N GLY A 35 21.91 9.35 -18.13
CA GLY A 35 20.85 10.04 -18.88
C GLY A 35 19.81 9.10 -19.52
N SER A 36 19.81 7.80 -19.18
CA SER A 36 18.75 6.91 -19.61
C SER A 36 17.41 7.34 -19.03
N PHE A 37 16.35 7.22 -19.82
CA PHE A 37 14.99 7.61 -19.47
C PHE A 37 14.04 6.47 -19.81
N LEU A 38 13.43 5.87 -18.79
CA LEU A 38 12.51 4.75 -18.96
C LEU A 38 11.17 5.07 -18.30
N THR A 39 10.11 4.58 -18.91
CA THR A 39 8.75 4.67 -18.38
C THR A 39 8.24 3.30 -17.97
N GLY A 40 7.53 3.22 -16.85
CA GLY A 40 7.01 1.97 -16.33
C GLY A 40 5.53 2.05 -15.95
N SER A 41 4.87 0.93 -16.05
CA SER A 41 3.57 0.66 -15.44
C SER A 41 3.78 -0.05 -14.09
N ARG A 42 2.74 -0.65 -13.55
CA ARG A 42 2.82 -1.37 -12.27
C ARG A 42 3.79 -2.56 -12.30
N THR A 43 3.90 -3.26 -13.45
CA THR A 43 4.58 -4.56 -13.53
C THR A 43 5.62 -4.66 -14.63
N ARG A 44 5.73 -3.66 -15.51
CA ARG A 44 6.64 -3.70 -16.65
C ARG A 44 7.05 -2.31 -17.12
N TRP A 45 8.16 -2.25 -17.84
CA TRP A 45 8.50 -1.09 -18.65
C TRP A 45 7.54 -0.97 -19.82
N ILE A 46 7.26 0.26 -20.21
CA ILE A 46 6.38 0.61 -21.33
C ILE A 46 7.07 1.59 -22.27
N THR A 47 6.65 1.59 -23.53
CA THR A 47 7.15 2.50 -24.57
C THR A 47 5.98 3.21 -25.26
N PRO A 48 6.22 4.24 -26.06
CA PRO A 48 5.16 4.88 -26.84
C PRO A 48 4.40 3.93 -27.79
N GLU A 49 5.04 2.82 -28.22
CA GLU A 49 4.45 1.77 -29.07
C GLU A 49 3.68 0.72 -28.26
N ASP A 50 4.12 0.45 -27.02
CA ASP A 50 3.47 -0.47 -26.07
C ASP A 50 3.13 0.27 -24.79
N ASP A 51 2.16 1.17 -24.91
CA ASP A 51 1.83 2.18 -23.89
C ASP A 51 0.75 1.70 -22.91
N ASN A 52 0.60 2.45 -21.82
CA ASN A 52 -0.45 2.27 -20.84
C ASN A 52 -1.17 3.61 -20.63
N TYR A 53 -2.40 3.72 -21.12
CA TYR A 53 -3.21 4.94 -21.09
C TYR A 53 -2.52 6.19 -21.66
N GLY A 54 -1.55 6.02 -22.57
CA GLY A 54 -0.79 7.10 -23.20
C GLY A 54 0.24 7.74 -22.27
N PHE A 55 0.68 7.04 -21.20
CA PHE A 55 1.66 7.57 -20.26
C PHE A 55 3.06 7.63 -20.85
N ALA A 56 3.50 6.58 -21.55
CA ALA A 56 4.85 6.56 -22.12
C ALA A 56 5.01 7.65 -23.17
N ARG A 57 4.04 7.82 -24.06
CA ARG A 57 4.04 8.90 -25.06
C ARG A 57 4.07 10.27 -24.39
N TRP A 58 3.18 10.51 -23.44
CA TRP A 58 3.16 11.76 -22.69
C TRP A 58 4.50 12.04 -22.01
N ALA A 59 5.11 11.04 -21.37
CA ALA A 59 6.38 11.20 -20.68
C ALA A 59 7.54 11.49 -21.67
N HIS A 60 7.52 10.91 -22.86
CA HIS A 60 8.48 11.24 -23.92
C HIS A 60 8.31 12.67 -24.43
N ASP A 61 7.06 13.12 -24.61
CA ASP A 61 6.76 14.50 -25.06
C ASP A 61 7.20 15.55 -24.00
N HIS A 62 7.22 15.18 -22.72
CA HIS A 62 7.62 16.06 -21.60
C HIS A 62 9.00 15.70 -21.04
N ARG A 63 9.82 14.97 -21.78
CA ARG A 63 11.09 14.43 -21.29
C ARG A 63 12.00 15.51 -20.68
N GLU A 64 12.15 16.63 -21.32
CA GLU A 64 13.02 17.71 -20.87
C GLU A 64 12.61 18.23 -19.48
N GLU A 65 11.32 18.45 -19.27
CA GLU A 65 10.79 18.85 -17.95
C GLU A 65 10.95 17.74 -16.93
N LEU A 66 10.65 16.48 -17.33
CA LEU A 66 10.73 15.33 -16.42
C LEU A 66 12.16 15.00 -16.01
N MET A 67 13.18 15.35 -16.78
CA MET A 67 14.58 15.24 -16.37
C MET A 67 14.90 16.07 -15.13
N LEU A 68 14.13 17.13 -14.82
CA LEU A 68 14.24 17.91 -13.59
C LEU A 68 13.89 17.11 -12.33
N LEU A 69 13.23 15.96 -12.46
CA LEU A 69 13.04 15.03 -11.35
C LEU A 69 14.37 14.51 -10.79
N GLY A 70 15.44 14.55 -11.59
CA GLY A 70 16.77 14.06 -11.25
C GLY A 70 16.87 12.53 -11.28
N HIS A 71 18.05 12.02 -10.98
CA HIS A 71 18.32 10.59 -11.01
C HIS A 71 17.45 9.81 -10.02
N GLY A 72 17.06 8.60 -10.40
CA GLY A 72 16.30 7.68 -9.56
C GLY A 72 14.98 7.22 -10.17
N HIS A 73 14.19 6.54 -9.37
CA HIS A 73 12.88 6.01 -9.76
C HIS A 73 11.78 6.86 -9.11
N HIS A 74 10.93 7.45 -9.93
CA HIS A 74 9.85 8.35 -9.53
C HIS A 74 8.51 7.67 -9.79
N PHE A 75 7.79 7.38 -8.73
CA PHE A 75 6.50 6.71 -8.78
C PHE A 75 5.34 7.70 -8.66
N GLY A 76 4.26 7.41 -9.35
CA GLY A 76 3.05 8.21 -9.31
C GLY A 76 1.84 7.48 -9.89
N GLU A 77 0.74 8.22 -9.99
CA GLU A 77 -0.50 7.76 -10.59
C GLU A 77 -0.77 8.52 -11.88
N ARG A 78 -1.06 7.79 -12.97
CA ARG A 78 -1.62 8.35 -14.21
C ARG A 78 -3.13 8.23 -14.13
N TRP A 79 -3.85 9.37 -14.12
CA TRP A 79 -5.28 9.44 -13.84
C TRP A 79 -5.98 10.55 -14.61
N GLY A 80 -7.29 10.68 -14.46
CA GLY A 80 -8.10 11.69 -15.14
C GLY A 80 -8.78 11.15 -16.38
N ALA A 81 -8.99 11.97 -17.39
CA ALA A 81 -9.82 11.69 -18.57
C ALA A 81 -9.58 10.29 -19.17
N GLY A 82 -10.62 9.43 -19.19
CA GLY A 82 -10.57 8.10 -19.78
C GLY A 82 -9.69 7.08 -19.01
N VAL A 83 -9.29 7.40 -17.76
CA VAL A 83 -8.57 6.47 -16.87
C VAL A 83 -9.43 6.21 -15.64
N GLN A 84 -9.86 4.96 -15.44
CA GLN A 84 -10.72 4.53 -14.33
C GLN A 84 -11.91 5.48 -14.12
N ARG A 85 -12.03 6.14 -12.92
CA ARG A 85 -13.14 7.05 -12.59
C ARG A 85 -13.15 8.35 -13.39
N GLY A 86 -12.05 8.69 -14.06
CA GLY A 86 -11.96 9.88 -14.93
C GLY A 86 -12.02 11.23 -14.19
N TYR A 87 -12.50 11.29 -12.96
CA TYR A 87 -12.58 12.48 -12.07
C TYR A 87 -13.28 13.70 -12.69
N GLY A 88 -14.10 13.51 -13.71
CA GLY A 88 -14.73 14.62 -14.46
C GLY A 88 -13.73 15.51 -15.24
N LEU A 89 -12.47 15.08 -15.34
CA LEU A 89 -11.42 15.83 -16.01
C LEU A 89 -11.48 15.63 -17.52
N LYS A 90 -11.07 16.66 -18.28
CA LYS A 90 -10.90 16.60 -19.74
C LYS A 90 -9.49 16.18 -20.15
N GLU A 91 -8.57 16.13 -19.20
CA GLU A 91 -7.14 15.83 -19.39
C GLU A 91 -6.69 14.67 -18.49
N LYS A 92 -5.60 14.03 -18.88
CA LYS A 92 -4.91 13.06 -18.04
C LYS A 92 -3.80 13.75 -17.28
N ARG A 93 -3.64 13.41 -16.00
CA ARG A 93 -2.62 13.95 -15.10
C ARG A 93 -1.66 12.86 -14.64
N PHE A 94 -0.46 13.25 -14.26
CA PHE A 94 0.49 12.40 -13.56
C PHE A 94 0.79 13.02 -12.20
N SER A 95 0.42 12.32 -11.13
CA SER A 95 0.63 12.76 -9.75
C SER A 95 1.68 11.91 -9.06
N LEU A 96 2.76 12.54 -8.63
CA LEU A 96 3.86 11.90 -7.91
C LEU A 96 3.44 11.50 -6.48
N PHE A 97 3.91 10.34 -6.00
CA PHE A 97 3.58 9.84 -4.66
C PHE A 97 4.45 10.42 -3.55
N ASN A 98 5.71 10.78 -3.84
CA ASN A 98 6.62 11.32 -2.84
C ASN A 98 6.28 12.77 -2.50
N THR A 99 5.34 12.95 -1.58
CA THR A 99 4.87 14.27 -1.14
C THR A 99 5.96 15.07 -0.41
N HIS A 100 6.84 14.41 0.33
CA HIS A 100 7.94 15.08 1.03
C HIS A 100 8.86 15.83 0.05
N ARG A 101 9.13 15.24 -1.11
CA ARG A 101 10.01 15.84 -2.14
C ARG A 101 9.27 16.81 -3.06
N TRP A 102 8.01 16.52 -3.40
CA TRP A 102 7.32 17.15 -4.52
C TRP A 102 6.15 18.05 -4.16
N SER A 103 5.86 18.27 -2.86
CA SER A 103 4.81 19.22 -2.46
C SER A 103 5.16 20.67 -2.78
N ASP A 104 6.46 21.00 -2.77
CA ASP A 104 6.91 22.33 -3.21
C ASP A 104 6.83 22.42 -4.75
N ALA A 105 5.94 23.29 -5.22
CA ALA A 105 5.73 23.51 -6.64
C ALA A 105 6.93 24.18 -7.33
N THR A 106 7.85 24.81 -6.59
CA THR A 106 9.03 25.47 -7.17
C THR A 106 10.10 24.49 -7.63
N VAL A 107 10.12 23.28 -7.06
CA VAL A 107 11.09 22.23 -7.42
C VAL A 107 10.47 21.09 -8.24
N ARG A 108 9.14 21.03 -8.30
CA ARG A 108 8.41 20.03 -9.06
C ARG A 108 8.29 20.45 -10.53
N PRO A 109 8.55 19.55 -11.52
CA PRO A 109 8.27 19.83 -12.91
C PRO A 109 6.83 20.29 -13.14
N ALA A 110 6.63 21.33 -13.94
CA ALA A 110 5.30 21.95 -14.15
C ALA A 110 4.27 20.97 -14.74
N CYS A 111 4.72 20.00 -15.56
CA CYS A 111 3.88 18.94 -16.13
C CYS A 111 3.44 17.89 -15.10
N CYS A 112 4.01 17.90 -13.86
CA CYS A 112 3.68 16.96 -12.80
C CYS A 112 2.77 17.57 -11.73
N HIS A 113 1.88 16.77 -11.21
CA HIS A 113 1.15 17.01 -9.98
C HIS A 113 1.76 16.21 -8.81
N VAL A 114 1.23 16.36 -7.63
CA VAL A 114 1.51 15.52 -6.47
C VAL A 114 0.19 15.08 -5.85
N VAL A 115 0.14 13.89 -5.27
CA VAL A 115 -1.07 13.44 -4.56
C VAL A 115 -1.37 14.37 -3.38
N PRO A 116 -2.62 14.79 -3.16
CA PRO A 116 -2.96 15.66 -2.04
C PRO A 116 -2.62 15.03 -0.69
N VAL A 117 -1.95 15.77 0.18
CA VAL A 117 -1.80 15.42 1.59
C VAL A 117 -3.06 15.85 2.32
N LEU A 118 -3.76 14.91 2.92
CA LEU A 118 -5.03 15.16 3.63
C LEU A 118 -4.82 15.33 5.13
N ALA A 119 -3.85 14.61 5.70
CA ALA A 119 -3.49 14.74 7.10
C ALA A 119 -2.07 14.25 7.37
N THR A 120 -1.47 14.74 8.46
CA THR A 120 -0.18 14.29 9.01
C THR A 120 -0.27 14.24 10.51
N GLY A 121 0.51 13.39 11.16
CA GLY A 121 0.59 13.27 12.62
C GLY A 121 0.65 11.83 13.09
N GLN A 122 0.43 11.63 14.38
CA GLN A 122 0.47 10.31 14.98
C GLN A 122 -0.71 9.46 14.52
N PHE A 123 -0.43 8.29 13.95
CA PHE A 123 -1.46 7.37 13.45
C PHE A 123 -2.45 6.96 14.54
N SER A 124 -3.74 7.06 14.21
CA SER A 124 -4.84 6.41 14.92
C SER A 124 -5.93 6.01 13.92
N SER A 125 -6.72 5.00 14.25
CA SER A 125 -7.88 4.62 13.44
C SER A 125 -8.92 5.75 13.35
N VAL A 126 -9.10 6.50 14.44
CA VAL A 126 -10.01 7.66 14.48
C VAL A 126 -9.58 8.74 13.47
N MET A 127 -8.28 9.03 13.38
CA MET A 127 -7.75 9.95 12.38
C MET A 127 -8.05 9.48 10.95
N ALA A 128 -7.79 8.20 10.66
CA ALA A 128 -8.03 7.63 9.34
C ALA A 128 -9.52 7.65 8.96
N GLU A 129 -10.41 7.30 9.91
CA GLU A 129 -11.87 7.42 9.71
C GLU A 129 -12.29 8.86 9.45
N GLY A 130 -11.83 9.81 10.26
CA GLY A 130 -12.15 11.22 10.08
C GLY A 130 -11.76 11.76 8.71
N VAL A 131 -10.60 11.32 8.16
CA VAL A 131 -10.18 11.70 6.81
C VAL A 131 -11.08 11.08 5.74
N ILE A 132 -11.51 9.82 5.91
CA ILE A 132 -12.48 9.17 5.01
C ILE A 132 -13.82 9.90 5.01
N GLU A 133 -14.33 10.27 6.20
CA GLU A 133 -15.60 11.03 6.29
C GLU A 133 -15.47 12.39 5.60
N THR A 134 -14.35 13.09 5.81
CA THR A 134 -14.10 14.35 5.10
C THR A 134 -14.13 14.15 3.57
N LEU A 135 -13.50 13.09 3.05
CA LEU A 135 -13.55 12.80 1.61
C LEU A 135 -14.99 12.50 1.12
N ARG A 136 -15.83 11.86 1.94
CA ARG A 136 -17.25 11.63 1.60
C ARG A 136 -18.04 12.93 1.50
N GLU A 137 -17.74 13.86 2.39
CA GLU A 137 -18.46 15.13 2.49
C GLU A 137 -18.04 16.13 1.42
N VAL A 138 -16.72 16.29 1.19
CA VAL A 138 -16.19 17.36 0.32
C VAL A 138 -15.77 16.86 -1.05
N GLY A 139 -15.64 15.54 -1.25
CA GLY A 139 -15.15 14.94 -2.49
C GLY A 139 -13.63 14.97 -2.62
N SER A 140 -13.14 14.80 -3.84
CA SER A 140 -11.72 14.73 -4.17
C SER A 140 -11.01 16.07 -3.99
N HIS A 141 -9.90 16.07 -3.27
CA HIS A 141 -9.00 17.23 -3.19
C HIS A 141 -8.14 17.38 -4.46
N ALA A 142 -7.86 16.29 -5.17
CA ALA A 142 -7.11 16.32 -6.43
C ALA A 142 -7.96 16.86 -7.60
N ALA A 143 -9.29 16.68 -7.54
CA ALA A 143 -10.24 17.15 -8.53
C ALA A 143 -11.46 17.77 -7.82
N PRO A 144 -11.39 19.05 -7.36
CA PRO A 144 -12.47 19.70 -6.65
C PRO A 144 -13.81 19.62 -7.39
N GLY A 145 -14.87 19.24 -6.67
CA GLY A 145 -16.20 18.99 -7.22
C GLY A 145 -16.47 17.55 -7.67
N PHE A 146 -15.47 16.68 -7.70
CA PHE A 146 -15.69 15.26 -7.93
C PHE A 146 -16.02 14.53 -6.62
N MET A 147 -17.25 14.04 -6.49
CA MET A 147 -17.83 13.53 -5.23
C MET A 147 -17.70 12.01 -5.04
N ASP A 148 -16.96 11.30 -5.90
CA ASP A 148 -16.72 9.85 -5.76
C ASP A 148 -15.22 9.53 -5.66
N PRO A 149 -14.46 10.09 -4.67
CA PRO A 149 -13.06 9.78 -4.45
C PRO A 149 -12.89 8.31 -4.07
N GLU A 150 -11.72 7.73 -4.37
CA GLU A 150 -11.48 6.30 -4.10
C GLU A 150 -11.23 6.03 -2.61
N GLY A 151 -10.43 6.86 -1.94
CA GLY A 151 -10.05 6.67 -0.56
C GLY A 151 -8.75 7.36 -0.19
N ILE A 152 -8.01 6.74 0.71
CA ILE A 152 -6.75 7.24 1.26
C ILE A 152 -5.61 6.21 1.17
N ILE A 153 -4.39 6.72 1.11
CA ILE A 153 -3.16 5.97 1.37
C ILE A 153 -2.53 6.53 2.64
N ILE A 154 -2.14 5.65 3.54
CA ILE A 154 -1.47 5.98 4.81
C ILE A 154 -0.04 5.49 4.71
N PHE A 155 0.93 6.39 4.70
CA PHE A 155 2.33 6.05 4.85
C PHE A 155 2.71 6.11 6.33
N HIS A 156 2.98 4.95 6.92
CA HIS A 156 3.37 4.84 8.33
C HIS A 156 4.90 4.92 8.44
N GLU A 157 5.41 6.01 9.05
CA GLU A 157 6.83 6.32 9.02
C GLU A 157 7.72 5.32 9.74
N ALA A 158 7.29 4.79 10.87
CA ALA A 158 8.10 3.88 11.66
C ALA A 158 8.28 2.50 11.00
N SER A 159 7.26 2.01 10.28
CA SER A 159 7.33 0.73 9.56
C SER A 159 7.76 0.88 8.11
N LYS A 160 7.78 2.13 7.57
CA LYS A 160 7.98 2.42 6.14
C LYS A 160 6.99 1.65 5.24
N THR A 161 5.77 1.43 5.74
CA THR A 161 4.73 0.65 5.07
C THR A 161 3.59 1.55 4.64
N LEU A 162 3.02 1.22 3.48
CA LEU A 162 1.83 1.86 2.93
C LEU A 162 0.60 1.00 3.23
N PHE A 163 -0.44 1.63 3.73
CA PHE A 163 -1.75 1.04 3.89
C PHE A 163 -2.76 1.81 3.03
N LYS A 164 -3.80 1.14 2.57
CA LYS A 164 -4.91 1.79 1.88
C LYS A 164 -6.19 1.61 2.69
N LYS A 165 -7.09 2.59 2.58
CA LYS A 165 -8.47 2.49 3.01
C LYS A 165 -9.36 3.16 1.97
N THR A 166 -10.44 2.49 1.56
CA THR A 166 -11.33 3.02 0.53
C THR A 166 -12.62 3.58 1.12
N VAL A 167 -13.24 4.55 0.43
CA VAL A 167 -14.51 5.16 0.83
C VAL A 167 -15.66 4.14 0.82
N LYS A 168 -15.65 3.19 -0.13
CA LYS A 168 -16.68 2.16 -0.32
C LYS A 168 -16.43 0.87 0.48
N GLY A 169 -15.60 0.94 1.51
CA GLY A 169 -15.32 -0.18 2.42
C GLY A 169 -14.21 -1.11 1.92
N ASP A 170 -13.19 -1.27 2.74
CA ASP A 170 -12.13 -2.27 2.58
C ASP A 170 -12.39 -3.50 3.47
N GLU A 171 -13.49 -3.47 4.22
CA GLU A 171 -13.81 -4.48 5.23
C GLU A 171 -14.30 -5.78 4.60
N GLU A 172 -14.81 -5.70 3.37
CA GLU A 172 -15.13 -6.88 2.57
C GLU A 172 -13.95 -7.17 1.64
N GLY A 173 -13.11 -8.13 2.01
CA GLY A 173 -12.15 -8.71 1.08
C GLY A 173 -12.90 -9.18 -0.17
N LYS A 174 -12.31 -9.05 -1.37
CA LYS A 174 -12.91 -9.47 -2.65
C LYS A 174 -13.39 -10.94 -2.67
N HIS A 175 -13.12 -11.69 -1.62
CA HIS A 175 -13.54 -13.06 -1.38
C HIS A 175 -13.66 -13.29 0.13
N GLN A 176 -14.86 -13.18 0.65
CA GLN A 176 -15.44 -13.71 1.88
C GLN A 176 -16.13 -12.66 2.74
N GLU A 177 -17.40 -12.89 3.02
CA GLU A 177 -18.06 -12.40 4.23
C GLU A 177 -17.27 -12.93 5.42
N GLY A 178 -16.37 -12.13 5.96
CA GLY A 178 -15.50 -12.49 7.05
C GLY A 178 -16.25 -12.46 8.37
N GLN A 179 -16.67 -13.60 8.88
CA GLN A 179 -16.91 -13.72 10.31
C GLN A 179 -15.64 -13.29 11.03
N VAL A 180 -15.75 -12.25 11.85
CA VAL A 180 -14.71 -11.88 12.81
C VAL A 180 -14.56 -13.06 13.78
N VAL A 181 -13.58 -13.91 13.51
CA VAL A 181 -13.21 -14.97 14.46
C VAL A 181 -12.45 -14.30 15.59
N ILE A 182 -13.16 -13.95 16.65
CA ILE A 182 -12.51 -13.55 17.90
C ILE A 182 -11.81 -14.81 18.44
N PRO A 183 -10.48 -14.87 18.52
CA PRO A 183 -9.78 -16.00 19.09
C PRO A 183 -10.32 -16.26 20.49
N LYS A 184 -10.78 -17.48 20.78
CA LYS A 184 -11.15 -17.84 22.16
C LYS A 184 -9.96 -17.53 23.07
N PRO A 185 -10.17 -16.88 24.21
CA PRO A 185 -9.09 -16.60 25.15
C PRO A 185 -8.35 -17.90 25.45
N LEU A 186 -7.03 -17.84 25.39
CA LEU A 186 -6.15 -18.95 25.76
C LEU A 186 -6.64 -19.49 27.10
N ARG A 187 -7.01 -20.78 27.15
CA ARG A 187 -7.39 -21.42 28.42
C ARG A 187 -6.23 -21.21 29.36
N GLN A 188 -6.52 -20.56 30.47
CA GLN A 188 -5.54 -20.47 31.57
C GLN A 188 -5.09 -21.89 31.92
N PRO A 189 -3.79 -22.10 32.24
CA PRO A 189 -3.30 -23.37 32.70
C PRO A 189 -4.19 -23.83 33.85
N ARG A 190 -4.69 -25.05 33.80
CA ARG A 190 -5.46 -25.61 34.91
C ARG A 190 -4.57 -25.64 36.12
N ASP A 191 -5.05 -25.08 37.23
CA ASP A 191 -4.42 -25.16 38.54
C ASP A 191 -4.19 -26.64 38.86
N PRO A 192 -2.94 -27.11 39.02
CA PRO A 192 -2.65 -28.51 39.30
C PRO A 192 -3.14 -28.97 40.65
N SER A 193 -3.60 -28.04 41.52
CA SER A 193 -4.13 -28.37 42.87
C SER A 193 -5.60 -28.82 42.88
N LYS A 194 -6.32 -28.68 41.74
CA LYS A 194 -7.73 -29.09 41.62
C LYS A 194 -7.91 -30.18 40.59
N GLY A 195 -7.67 -31.44 40.95
CA GLY A 195 -8.09 -32.56 40.13
C GLY A 195 -7.26 -33.82 40.22
N GLY A 196 -7.35 -34.52 41.30
CA GLY A 196 -6.90 -35.88 41.39
C GLY A 196 -7.74 -36.78 40.47
N ARG A 197 -7.13 -37.28 39.37
CA ARG A 197 -7.51 -38.54 38.76
C ARG A 197 -6.28 -39.40 38.58
N ARG A 198 -6.36 -40.61 39.16
CA ARG A 198 -5.37 -41.68 39.04
C ARG A 198 -4.97 -41.84 37.57
N ILE A 199 -3.68 -41.89 37.34
CA ILE A 199 -3.09 -42.35 36.10
C ILE A 199 -3.13 -43.87 36.16
N GLU A 200 -4.03 -44.53 35.42
CA GLU A 200 -3.90 -45.95 35.15
C GLU A 200 -2.71 -46.15 34.19
N GLN A 201 -1.75 -46.94 34.68
CA GLN A 201 -0.57 -47.35 33.94
C GLN A 201 -1.03 -48.25 32.75
N LEU A 202 -0.79 -47.81 31.53
CA LEU A 202 -0.83 -48.66 30.37
C LEU A 202 0.36 -49.62 30.39
N PRO A 203 0.20 -50.92 30.11
CA PRO A 203 1.29 -51.87 30.11
C PRO A 203 2.23 -51.63 28.91
N PHE A 204 3.53 -51.68 29.22
CA PHE A 204 4.61 -51.79 28.26
C PHE A 204 4.49 -53.12 27.51
N ALA A 205 4.21 -53.09 26.22
CA ALA A 205 4.40 -54.27 25.34
C ALA A 205 5.75 -54.11 24.65
N GLY A 206 6.75 -54.75 25.23
CA GLY A 206 7.99 -55.03 24.53
C GLY A 206 7.92 -56.33 23.76
N GLU A 207 8.93 -56.55 22.92
CA GLU A 207 9.36 -57.72 22.15
C GLU A 207 8.94 -57.73 20.66
N ASP A 208 9.92 -57.41 19.86
CA ASP A 208 10.92 -58.29 19.23
C ASP A 208 10.36 -59.31 18.22
N ARG A 209 10.64 -59.12 16.97
CA ARG A 209 10.94 -60.21 16.02
C ARG A 209 11.75 -59.75 14.81
N ARG A 210 12.97 -60.24 14.86
CA ARG A 210 13.91 -60.27 13.74
C ARG A 210 13.44 -61.26 12.63
N ARG A 211 14.01 -61.01 11.42
CA ARG A 211 14.34 -61.94 10.31
C ARG A 211 13.18 -62.39 9.41
N LYS A 212 13.34 -62.22 8.09
CA LYS A 212 14.19 -62.87 7.06
C LYS A 212 13.79 -62.22 5.72
N ALA A 213 14.68 -61.76 4.91
CA ALA A 213 15.45 -62.42 3.85
C ALA A 213 14.59 -63.20 2.82
N ALA A 214 14.48 -62.63 1.64
CA ALA A 214 14.71 -63.22 0.31
C ALA A 214 14.68 -62.05 -0.71
#